data_bcd07a1357d8ac32978d25db129a33bb
#
_entry.id   bcd07a1357d8ac32978d25db129a33bb
#
_cell.length_a   1.000
_cell.length_b   1.000
_cell.length_c   1.000
_cell.angle_alpha   90.00
_cell.angle_beta   90.00
_cell.angle_gamma   90.00
#
_symmetry.space_group_name_H-M   'P 1'
#
loop_
_entity.id
_entity.type
_entity.pdbx_description
1 polymer ?
#
loop_
_entity_poly.entity_id
_entity_poly.type
_entity_poly.pdbx_seq_one_letter_code
_entity_poly.pdbx_strand_id
1 'polypeptide(L)'
;IEELVRLEEKVAEVGITGLNAEFLRQLKRKGFADARLAKLAGVREAEIRKLRDQYDLHPVYKRVDTCAAEFATDTAYMYSTYEEECEANPSTDREKIMVLGGGPNRIGQGIEFDYCCVHASLALREDGYETIMVNCNPETVSTDYDTSDRLYFEPVTLEDVLEIVRIEKPKGVIVQYGGQTPLKLARALEAAGVPVIGTSPDAIDRAEDRERFQHAVERLKLKQPANATVTTIEMAVEKAKEIGYPLVVRPSYVLGGRAMEIVYDEADLRRYFQTAVSVSNDAPVLLDHFLDDAVEVDVDAICDGEMVLIGGIMEHIEQAGVHSGDSACSLPAYTLSQEIQDVMRQQVQKLAFELQVRGLMNVQFAVKNNEVYLIEVNPRAARTVPFVSKATGVPLAKVAARVMAGKSLAEQGVTKEVIPPYYSVKEVVLPFNKFPGVDPLLGPEMRSTGEVMGVGRTFAEAFAKAQLGSNSTMKKHGRALLSVREGDKERVVDLAAKLLKQGFELDATHGTAIVLGEAGINPRLVNKVHEGRPHIQDRIKNGEYTYIINTTSGRRAIEDSRVIRRSALQYKVHYDTTLNGGFATAMALNADATEKVISVQEMHAQIK
;
A
#
# COMPACT_ATOMS: atom_id res chain seq x y z
N ILE A 1 12.00 -34.39 -6.33
CA ILE A 1 12.53 -33.33 -7.26
C ILE A 1 12.92 -33.96 -8.58
N GLU A 2 13.78 -35.02 -8.62
CA GLU A 2 14.21 -35.66 -9.85
C GLU A 2 13.03 -36.14 -10.72
N GLU A 3 12.02 -36.74 -10.13
CA GLU A 3 10.80 -37.15 -10.84
C GLU A 3 10.09 -35.95 -11.51
N LEU A 4 9.98 -34.82 -10.82
CA LEU A 4 9.36 -33.61 -11.39
C LEU A 4 10.16 -33.06 -12.57
N VAL A 5 11.49 -33.04 -12.47
CA VAL A 5 12.36 -32.60 -13.58
C VAL A 5 12.19 -33.50 -14.80
N ARG A 6 12.18 -34.84 -14.62
CA ARG A 6 11.95 -35.79 -15.71
C ARG A 6 10.56 -35.64 -16.35
N LEU A 7 9.54 -35.32 -15.55
CA LEU A 7 8.20 -35.06 -16.09
C LEU A 7 8.19 -33.76 -16.90
N GLU A 8 8.87 -32.71 -16.47
CA GLU A 8 9.02 -31.47 -17.25
C GLU A 8 9.72 -31.71 -18.59
N GLU A 9 10.84 -32.42 -18.58
CA GLU A 9 11.57 -32.80 -19.80
C GLU A 9 10.64 -33.58 -20.76
N LYS A 10 9.88 -34.54 -20.25
CA LYS A 10 8.92 -35.33 -21.04
C LYS A 10 7.82 -34.44 -21.63
N VAL A 11 7.26 -33.51 -20.85
CA VAL A 11 6.24 -32.58 -21.38
C VAL A 11 6.81 -31.69 -22.49
N ALA A 12 8.04 -31.20 -22.33
CA ALA A 12 8.70 -30.41 -23.37
C ALA A 12 8.98 -31.21 -24.64
N GLU A 13 9.32 -32.49 -24.51
CA GLU A 13 9.55 -33.43 -25.63
C GLU A 13 8.27 -33.73 -26.41
N VAL A 14 7.20 -34.14 -25.71
CA VAL A 14 5.97 -34.59 -26.37
C VAL A 14 5.04 -33.47 -26.81
N GLY A 15 5.21 -32.29 -26.27
CA GLY A 15 4.36 -31.13 -26.54
C GLY A 15 2.88 -31.37 -26.19
N ILE A 16 2.00 -30.46 -26.59
CA ILE A 16 0.56 -30.54 -26.27
C ILE A 16 -0.10 -31.81 -26.86
N THR A 17 0.35 -32.27 -28.01
CA THR A 17 -0.23 -33.45 -28.69
C THR A 17 0.06 -34.76 -27.96
N GLY A 18 1.10 -34.80 -27.15
CA GLY A 18 1.44 -35.97 -26.32
C GLY A 18 0.76 -35.97 -24.94
N LEU A 19 0.04 -34.93 -24.58
CA LEU A 19 -0.69 -34.83 -23.32
C LEU A 19 -2.06 -35.55 -23.44
N ASN A 20 -2.07 -36.88 -23.31
CA ASN A 20 -3.33 -37.62 -23.22
C ASN A 20 -3.94 -37.51 -21.82
N ALA A 21 -5.18 -37.97 -21.63
CA ALA A 21 -5.93 -37.84 -20.38
C ALA A 21 -5.20 -38.41 -19.17
N GLU A 22 -4.58 -39.59 -19.31
CA GLU A 22 -3.87 -40.26 -18.22
C GLU A 22 -2.62 -39.52 -17.81
N PHE A 23 -1.80 -39.13 -18.79
CA PHE A 23 -0.56 -38.36 -18.51
C PHE A 23 -0.86 -36.99 -17.93
N LEU A 24 -1.88 -36.29 -18.46
CA LEU A 24 -2.29 -35.01 -17.94
C LEU A 24 -2.82 -35.14 -16.49
N ARG A 25 -3.61 -36.16 -16.18
CA ARG A 25 -4.05 -36.47 -14.80
C ARG A 25 -2.86 -36.72 -13.87
N GLN A 26 -1.87 -37.49 -14.32
CA GLN A 26 -0.64 -37.72 -13.56
C GLN A 26 0.08 -36.41 -13.23
N LEU A 27 0.24 -35.51 -14.21
CA LEU A 27 0.87 -34.22 -14.04
C LEU A 27 0.10 -33.34 -13.06
N LYS A 28 -1.23 -33.29 -13.17
CA LYS A 28 -2.08 -32.52 -12.26
C LYS A 28 -2.00 -33.04 -10.81
N ARG A 29 -1.98 -34.35 -10.62
CA ARG A 29 -1.75 -34.99 -9.31
C ARG A 29 -0.38 -34.65 -8.69
N LYS A 30 0.61 -34.38 -9.52
CA LYS A 30 1.94 -33.95 -9.08
C LYS A 30 2.05 -32.41 -8.86
N GLY A 31 0.95 -31.66 -9.05
CA GLY A 31 0.88 -30.22 -8.79
C GLY A 31 1.33 -29.33 -9.94
N PHE A 32 1.39 -29.85 -11.17
CA PHE A 32 1.69 -29.00 -12.34
C PHE A 32 0.50 -28.09 -12.68
N ALA A 33 0.70 -26.78 -12.57
CA ALA A 33 -0.28 -25.79 -13.00
C ALA A 33 -0.39 -25.73 -14.54
N ASP A 34 -1.57 -25.37 -15.04
CA ASP A 34 -1.80 -25.20 -16.49
C ASP A 34 -0.81 -24.22 -17.12
N ALA A 35 -0.50 -23.11 -16.44
CA ALA A 35 0.49 -22.15 -16.88
C ALA A 35 1.90 -22.75 -17.05
N ARG A 36 2.30 -23.66 -16.13
CA ARG A 36 3.59 -24.36 -16.23
C ARG A 36 3.61 -25.34 -17.40
N LEU A 37 2.56 -26.13 -17.54
CA LEU A 37 2.41 -27.07 -18.64
C LEU A 37 2.39 -26.35 -20.00
N ALA A 38 1.69 -25.24 -20.09
CA ALA A 38 1.66 -24.40 -21.29
C ALA A 38 3.05 -23.90 -21.68
N LYS A 39 3.81 -23.39 -20.69
CA LYS A 39 5.18 -22.94 -20.92
C LYS A 39 6.09 -24.07 -21.43
N LEU A 40 5.99 -25.26 -20.87
CA LEU A 40 6.80 -26.42 -21.27
C LEU A 40 6.41 -26.93 -22.65
N ALA A 41 5.12 -26.97 -22.96
CA ALA A 41 4.60 -27.41 -24.24
C ALA A 41 4.65 -26.35 -25.37
N GLY A 42 5.09 -25.11 -25.06
CA GLY A 42 5.17 -24.01 -26.02
C GLY A 42 3.81 -23.50 -26.52
N VAL A 43 2.77 -23.53 -25.68
CA VAL A 43 1.39 -23.14 -26.00
C VAL A 43 0.87 -22.12 -24.98
N ARG A 44 -0.36 -21.60 -25.18
CA ARG A 44 -1.02 -20.72 -24.22
C ARG A 44 -1.74 -21.53 -23.14
N GLU A 45 -1.84 -21.00 -21.93
CA GLU A 45 -2.55 -21.63 -20.80
C GLU A 45 -3.98 -22.05 -21.16
N ALA A 46 -4.70 -21.22 -21.92
CA ALA A 46 -6.05 -21.52 -22.36
C ALA A 46 -6.15 -22.81 -23.22
N GLU A 47 -5.07 -23.21 -23.90
CA GLU A 47 -5.05 -24.46 -24.70
C GLU A 47 -4.92 -25.69 -23.80
N ILE A 48 -4.16 -25.59 -22.71
CA ILE A 48 -4.10 -26.65 -21.69
C ILE A 48 -5.45 -26.79 -20.98
N ARG A 49 -6.07 -25.67 -20.58
CA ARG A 49 -7.42 -25.68 -19.99
C ARG A 49 -8.43 -26.35 -20.93
N LYS A 50 -8.47 -25.95 -22.20
CA LYS A 50 -9.34 -26.56 -23.21
C LYS A 50 -9.12 -28.08 -23.33
N LEU A 51 -7.87 -28.52 -23.24
CA LEU A 51 -7.53 -29.94 -23.28
C LEU A 51 -8.04 -30.67 -22.02
N ARG A 52 -7.94 -30.07 -20.84
CA ARG A 52 -8.54 -30.61 -19.60
C ARG A 52 -10.06 -30.71 -19.73
N ASP A 53 -10.72 -29.67 -20.23
CA ASP A 53 -12.18 -29.69 -20.46
C ASP A 53 -12.59 -30.80 -21.43
N GLN A 54 -11.83 -31.05 -22.49
CA GLN A 54 -12.08 -32.16 -23.44
C GLN A 54 -11.98 -33.56 -22.79
N TYR A 55 -11.13 -33.71 -21.79
CA TYR A 55 -10.94 -34.96 -21.05
C TYR A 55 -11.79 -35.04 -19.78
N ASP A 56 -12.66 -34.07 -19.53
CA ASP A 56 -13.41 -33.95 -18.26
C ASP A 56 -12.50 -34.10 -17.04
N LEU A 57 -11.33 -33.48 -17.12
CA LEU A 57 -10.29 -33.54 -16.09
C LEU A 57 -10.31 -32.30 -15.23
N HIS A 58 -11.02 -32.35 -14.12
CA HIS A 58 -11.20 -31.27 -13.16
C HIS A 58 -10.78 -31.70 -11.75
N PRO A 59 -10.33 -30.78 -10.90
CA PRO A 59 -10.12 -31.07 -9.48
C PRO A 59 -11.46 -31.28 -8.79
N VAL A 60 -11.41 -32.04 -7.72
CA VAL A 60 -12.45 -32.13 -6.71
C VAL A 60 -12.01 -31.39 -5.46
N TYR A 61 -12.94 -31.05 -4.58
CA TYR A 61 -12.64 -30.33 -3.35
C TYR A 61 -12.93 -31.22 -2.15
N LYS A 62 -11.95 -31.29 -1.24
CA LYS A 62 -12.05 -31.98 0.03
C LYS A 62 -12.20 -31.00 1.16
N ARG A 63 -12.96 -31.36 2.19
CA ARG A 63 -13.02 -30.57 3.44
C ARG A 63 -11.86 -30.93 4.34
N VAL A 64 -11.29 -29.91 5.00
CA VAL A 64 -10.28 -30.13 6.02
C VAL A 64 -10.94 -30.73 7.25
N ASP A 65 -10.51 -31.92 7.63
CA ASP A 65 -10.95 -32.56 8.85
C ASP A 65 -10.24 -31.95 10.06
N THR A 66 -10.98 -31.18 10.84
CA THR A 66 -10.49 -30.51 12.05
C THR A 66 -10.75 -31.32 13.33
N CYS A 67 -11.38 -32.50 13.20
CA CYS A 67 -11.85 -33.31 14.32
C CYS A 67 -11.19 -34.69 14.38
N ALA A 68 -10.11 -34.92 13.63
CA ALA A 68 -9.38 -36.21 13.58
C ALA A 68 -10.30 -37.42 13.29
N ALA A 69 -11.30 -37.23 12.44
CA ALA A 69 -12.34 -38.18 12.08
C ALA A 69 -13.22 -38.72 13.25
N GLU A 70 -13.17 -38.04 14.42
CA GLU A 70 -14.05 -38.41 15.53
C GLU A 70 -15.49 -37.98 15.34
N PHE A 71 -15.70 -36.87 14.61
CA PHE A 71 -17.01 -36.29 14.31
C PHE A 71 -17.07 -35.89 12.82
N ALA A 72 -18.28 -35.92 12.26
CA ALA A 72 -18.49 -35.29 10.96
C ALA A 72 -18.23 -33.78 11.07
N THR A 73 -17.38 -33.28 10.18
CA THR A 73 -17.05 -31.83 10.17
C THR A 73 -17.84 -31.10 9.09
N ASP A 74 -18.51 -30.05 9.49
CA ASP A 74 -19.20 -29.12 8.58
C ASP A 74 -18.37 -27.87 8.30
N THR A 75 -17.05 -27.90 8.62
CA THR A 75 -16.18 -26.75 8.39
C THR A 75 -16.19 -26.35 6.92
N ALA A 76 -16.26 -25.06 6.69
CA ALA A 76 -16.25 -24.47 5.35
C ALA A 76 -14.86 -24.46 4.68
N TYR A 77 -13.86 -25.09 5.27
CA TYR A 77 -12.46 -25.05 4.86
C TYR A 77 -12.16 -26.14 3.85
N MET A 78 -11.93 -25.77 2.58
CA MET A 78 -11.77 -26.72 1.46
C MET A 78 -10.45 -26.51 0.71
N TYR A 79 -9.93 -27.59 0.15
CA TYR A 79 -8.77 -27.60 -0.73
C TYR A 79 -9.01 -28.51 -1.94
N SER A 80 -8.33 -28.23 -3.06
CA SER A 80 -8.45 -29.00 -4.29
C SER A 80 -7.51 -30.22 -4.32
N THR A 81 -7.97 -31.26 -4.98
CA THR A 81 -7.17 -32.46 -5.32
C THR A 81 -7.69 -33.11 -6.60
N TYR A 82 -6.86 -33.88 -7.30
CA TYR A 82 -7.27 -34.64 -8.49
C TYR A 82 -7.61 -36.09 -8.12
N GLU A 83 -8.61 -36.25 -7.25
CA GLU A 83 -9.18 -37.51 -6.81
C GLU A 83 -10.59 -37.71 -7.37
N GLU A 84 -11.40 -38.61 -6.77
CA GLU A 84 -12.69 -39.03 -7.36
C GLU A 84 -13.88 -38.34 -6.68
N GLU A 85 -13.87 -38.18 -5.35
CA GLU A 85 -14.99 -37.65 -4.60
C GLU A 85 -14.86 -36.17 -4.33
N CYS A 86 -15.92 -35.39 -4.59
CA CYS A 86 -16.02 -34.00 -4.28
C CYS A 86 -16.90 -33.77 -3.04
N GLU A 87 -16.37 -33.11 -2.01
CA GLU A 87 -17.05 -32.80 -0.77
C GLU A 87 -17.54 -31.35 -0.71
N ALA A 88 -17.41 -30.59 -1.80
CA ALA A 88 -17.82 -29.18 -1.85
C ALA A 88 -19.32 -29.02 -1.56
N ASN A 89 -20.17 -29.86 -2.14
CA ASN A 89 -21.64 -29.85 -1.95
C ASN A 89 -22.20 -28.41 -2.01
N PRO A 90 -22.11 -27.70 -3.16
CA PRO A 90 -22.55 -26.34 -3.28
C PRO A 90 -24.04 -26.20 -3.02
N SER A 91 -24.45 -25.18 -2.24
CA SER A 91 -25.85 -24.86 -2.02
C SER A 91 -26.52 -24.37 -3.31
N THR A 92 -27.84 -24.49 -3.37
CA THR A 92 -28.64 -24.03 -4.52
C THR A 92 -29.76 -23.07 -4.12
N ASP A 93 -29.89 -22.77 -2.84
CA ASP A 93 -30.99 -22.02 -2.22
C ASP A 93 -30.67 -20.54 -1.97
N ARG A 94 -29.38 -20.16 -2.05
CA ARG A 94 -28.95 -18.77 -1.87
C ARG A 94 -28.10 -18.29 -3.05
N GLU A 95 -28.20 -17.00 -3.35
CA GLU A 95 -27.26 -16.35 -4.27
C GLU A 95 -25.88 -16.22 -3.62
N LYS A 96 -24.84 -16.48 -4.41
CA LYS A 96 -23.46 -16.55 -3.94
C LYS A 96 -22.65 -15.38 -4.44
N ILE A 97 -21.80 -14.81 -3.59
CA ILE A 97 -20.78 -13.85 -3.99
C ILE A 97 -19.41 -14.36 -3.52
N MET A 98 -18.46 -14.38 -4.46
CA MET A 98 -17.08 -14.78 -4.22
C MET A 98 -16.20 -13.56 -3.99
N VAL A 99 -15.35 -13.62 -2.97
CA VAL A 99 -14.33 -12.60 -2.68
C VAL A 99 -12.95 -13.22 -2.86
N LEU A 100 -12.13 -12.63 -3.71
CA LEU A 100 -10.76 -13.08 -3.92
C LEU A 100 -9.81 -12.35 -2.97
N GLY A 101 -9.08 -13.12 -2.16
CA GLY A 101 -8.09 -12.61 -1.22
C GLY A 101 -6.76 -12.22 -1.87
N GLY A 102 -5.82 -11.73 -1.04
CA GLY A 102 -4.53 -11.20 -1.50
C GLY A 102 -3.47 -12.25 -1.82
N GLY A 103 -3.71 -13.52 -1.48
CA GLY A 103 -2.68 -14.55 -1.54
C GLY A 103 -1.65 -14.40 -0.42
N PRO A 104 -0.43 -14.93 -0.59
CA PRO A 104 0.62 -14.86 0.44
C PRO A 104 1.01 -13.42 0.77
N ASN A 105 1.18 -13.10 2.05
CA ASN A 105 1.67 -11.80 2.49
C ASN A 105 3.11 -11.57 2.00
N ARG A 106 3.37 -10.35 1.56
CA ARG A 106 4.71 -9.87 1.16
C ARG A 106 4.89 -8.44 1.66
N ILE A 107 6.13 -8.06 1.86
CA ILE A 107 6.47 -6.65 2.04
C ILE A 107 5.99 -5.88 0.79
N GLY A 108 5.31 -4.77 0.98
CA GLY A 108 4.68 -4.02 -0.11
C GLY A 108 3.24 -4.42 -0.44
N GLN A 109 2.68 -5.44 0.22
CA GLN A 109 1.29 -5.89 0.09
C GLN A 109 0.72 -6.09 1.51
N GLY A 110 0.15 -5.03 2.09
CA GLY A 110 -0.27 -4.99 3.48
C GLY A 110 -1.46 -5.90 3.81
N ILE A 111 -1.61 -6.26 5.09
CA ILE A 111 -2.72 -7.05 5.61
C ILE A 111 -4.06 -6.28 5.59
N GLU A 112 -4.01 -4.99 5.36
CA GLU A 112 -5.19 -4.11 5.27
C GLU A 112 -6.15 -4.54 4.16
N PHE A 113 -5.64 -5.21 3.13
CA PHE A 113 -6.47 -5.82 2.09
C PHE A 113 -7.27 -7.01 2.63
N ASP A 114 -6.69 -7.79 3.54
CA ASP A 114 -7.40 -8.87 4.20
C ASP A 114 -8.57 -8.36 5.06
N TYR A 115 -8.36 -7.27 5.79
CA TYR A 115 -9.44 -6.56 6.48
C TYR A 115 -10.62 -6.25 5.54
N CYS A 116 -10.34 -5.73 4.34
CA CYS A 116 -11.39 -5.43 3.36
C CYS A 116 -12.12 -6.70 2.91
N CYS A 117 -11.42 -7.79 2.65
CA CYS A 117 -11.99 -9.07 2.26
C CYS A 117 -12.91 -9.64 3.36
N VAL A 118 -12.46 -9.61 4.62
CA VAL A 118 -13.25 -10.03 5.79
C VAL A 118 -14.52 -9.21 5.91
N HIS A 119 -14.42 -7.89 5.87
CA HIS A 119 -15.59 -7.00 6.00
C HIS A 119 -16.55 -7.11 4.80
N ALA A 120 -16.05 -7.41 3.60
CA ALA A 120 -16.91 -7.74 2.46
C ALA A 120 -17.74 -9.00 2.74
N SER A 121 -17.07 -10.07 3.18
CA SER A 121 -17.73 -11.34 3.50
C SER A 121 -18.81 -11.17 4.55
N LEU A 122 -18.48 -10.46 5.65
CA LEU A 122 -19.44 -10.19 6.72
C LEU A 122 -20.65 -9.36 6.24
N ALA A 123 -20.43 -8.29 5.47
CA ALA A 123 -21.50 -7.43 4.98
C ALA A 123 -22.45 -8.16 4.02
N LEU A 124 -21.89 -8.96 3.11
CA LEU A 124 -22.67 -9.72 2.14
C LEU A 124 -23.48 -10.82 2.81
N ARG A 125 -22.93 -11.48 3.85
CA ARG A 125 -23.64 -12.44 4.66
C ARG A 125 -24.80 -11.79 5.42
N GLU A 126 -24.59 -10.61 6.02
CA GLU A 126 -25.64 -9.81 6.66
C GLU A 126 -26.79 -9.48 5.68
N ASP A 127 -26.49 -9.30 4.40
CA ASP A 127 -27.46 -9.01 3.34
C ASP A 127 -28.09 -10.29 2.72
N GLY A 128 -27.77 -11.50 3.24
CA GLY A 128 -28.39 -12.77 2.87
C GLY A 128 -27.69 -13.55 1.76
N TYR A 129 -26.56 -13.08 1.25
CA TYR A 129 -25.75 -13.85 0.30
C TYR A 129 -24.99 -14.99 1.00
N GLU A 130 -24.78 -16.11 0.30
CA GLU A 130 -23.76 -17.08 0.68
C GLU A 130 -22.40 -16.58 0.21
N THR A 131 -21.47 -16.42 1.14
CA THR A 131 -20.15 -15.84 0.84
C THR A 131 -19.11 -16.92 0.61
N ILE A 132 -18.33 -16.76 -0.45
CA ILE A 132 -17.24 -17.66 -0.82
C ILE A 132 -15.94 -16.87 -0.73
N MET A 133 -15.02 -17.31 0.11
CA MET A 133 -13.66 -16.76 0.20
C MET A 133 -12.69 -17.68 -0.55
N VAL A 134 -11.83 -17.08 -1.38
CA VAL A 134 -10.70 -17.78 -2.01
C VAL A 134 -9.42 -17.10 -1.59
N ASN A 135 -8.61 -17.73 -0.78
CA ASN A 135 -7.30 -17.23 -0.34
C ASN A 135 -6.41 -18.40 0.12
N CYS A 136 -5.10 -18.18 0.15
CA CYS A 136 -4.12 -19.23 0.49
C CYS A 136 -3.12 -18.80 1.57
N ASN A 137 -3.40 -17.76 2.32
CA ASN A 137 -2.54 -17.34 3.42
C ASN A 137 -3.11 -17.84 4.76
N PRO A 138 -2.44 -18.76 5.46
CA PRO A 138 -2.92 -19.30 6.73
C PRO A 138 -2.85 -18.31 7.90
N GLU A 139 -2.15 -17.20 7.73
CA GLU A 139 -1.91 -16.19 8.76
C GLU A 139 -2.87 -14.98 8.65
N THR A 140 -4.01 -15.14 7.97
CA THR A 140 -4.98 -14.06 7.77
C THR A 140 -6.38 -14.44 8.25
N VAL A 141 -7.14 -13.44 8.69
CA VAL A 141 -8.51 -13.63 9.21
C VAL A 141 -9.49 -14.07 8.11
N SER A 142 -9.23 -13.70 6.84
CA SER A 142 -10.08 -14.14 5.73
C SER A 142 -10.05 -15.66 5.54
N THR A 143 -9.01 -16.34 6.00
CA THR A 143 -8.88 -17.80 5.97
C THR A 143 -9.28 -18.48 7.28
N ASP A 144 -9.85 -17.76 8.23
CA ASP A 144 -10.49 -18.37 9.39
C ASP A 144 -11.81 -19.04 8.96
N TYR A 145 -12.08 -20.20 9.51
CA TYR A 145 -13.21 -21.07 9.10
C TYR A 145 -14.59 -20.45 9.32
N ASP A 146 -14.70 -19.40 10.12
CA ASP A 146 -15.97 -18.75 10.49
C ASP A 146 -16.16 -17.37 9.82
N THR A 147 -15.19 -16.90 9.04
CA THR A 147 -15.26 -15.59 8.37
C THR A 147 -16.23 -15.59 7.19
N SER A 148 -16.22 -16.63 6.37
CA SER A 148 -17.13 -16.81 5.23
C SER A 148 -17.98 -18.06 5.38
N ASP A 149 -19.07 -18.17 4.60
CA ASP A 149 -19.88 -19.40 4.59
C ASP A 149 -19.09 -20.55 3.95
N ARG A 150 -18.22 -20.25 2.98
CA ARG A 150 -17.40 -21.22 2.26
C ARG A 150 -16.00 -20.66 2.05
N LEU A 151 -14.99 -21.42 2.45
CA LEU A 151 -13.58 -21.08 2.28
C LEU A 151 -12.89 -22.09 1.36
N TYR A 152 -12.38 -21.62 0.24
CA TYR A 152 -11.48 -22.36 -0.63
C TYR A 152 -10.04 -21.91 -0.35
N PHE A 153 -9.31 -22.76 0.35
CA PHE A 153 -7.90 -22.50 0.64
C PHE A 153 -7.05 -22.89 -0.57
N GLU A 154 -7.07 -22.00 -1.56
CA GLU A 154 -6.49 -22.22 -2.87
C GLU A 154 -5.64 -21.02 -3.31
N PRO A 155 -4.64 -21.25 -4.16
CA PRO A 155 -3.93 -20.15 -4.81
C PRO A 155 -4.90 -19.24 -5.56
N VAL A 156 -4.64 -17.93 -5.51
CA VAL A 156 -5.44 -16.94 -6.26
C VAL A 156 -4.87 -16.83 -7.68
N THR A 157 -5.06 -17.90 -8.46
CA THR A 157 -4.67 -17.99 -9.87
C THR A 157 -5.90 -18.11 -10.76
N LEU A 158 -5.73 -17.86 -12.08
CA LEU A 158 -6.84 -17.99 -13.02
C LEU A 158 -7.39 -19.43 -13.05
N GLU A 159 -6.51 -20.44 -13.07
CA GLU A 159 -6.88 -21.86 -13.08
C GLU A 159 -7.76 -22.20 -11.88
N ASP A 160 -7.25 -21.93 -10.66
CA ASP A 160 -7.93 -22.33 -9.43
C ASP A 160 -9.27 -21.60 -9.25
N VAL A 161 -9.30 -20.30 -9.54
CA VAL A 161 -10.53 -19.50 -9.44
C VAL A 161 -11.59 -19.99 -10.43
N LEU A 162 -11.23 -20.32 -11.68
CA LEU A 162 -12.17 -20.81 -12.68
C LEU A 162 -12.77 -22.16 -12.28
N GLU A 163 -11.98 -23.06 -11.66
CA GLU A 163 -12.49 -24.34 -11.19
C GLU A 163 -13.48 -24.18 -10.03
N ILE A 164 -13.24 -23.24 -9.12
CA ILE A 164 -14.19 -22.91 -8.04
C ILE A 164 -15.47 -22.29 -8.63
N VAL A 165 -15.34 -21.35 -9.59
CA VAL A 165 -16.49 -20.75 -10.29
C VAL A 165 -17.33 -21.81 -11.01
N ARG A 166 -16.71 -22.80 -11.63
CA ARG A 166 -17.39 -23.93 -12.30
C ARG A 166 -18.32 -24.68 -11.36
N ILE A 167 -17.88 -24.93 -10.13
CA ILE A 167 -18.65 -25.66 -9.12
C ILE A 167 -19.67 -24.76 -8.43
N GLU A 168 -19.25 -23.60 -7.96
CA GLU A 168 -20.07 -22.73 -7.10
C GLU A 168 -21.05 -21.85 -7.87
N LYS A 169 -20.74 -21.50 -9.11
CA LYS A 169 -21.56 -20.64 -9.98
C LYS A 169 -21.99 -19.35 -9.28
N PRO A 170 -21.05 -18.53 -8.78
CA PRO A 170 -21.37 -17.32 -8.05
C PRO A 170 -22.09 -16.30 -8.95
N LYS A 171 -23.00 -15.52 -8.36
CA LYS A 171 -23.65 -14.37 -8.99
C LYS A 171 -22.66 -13.26 -9.29
N GLY A 172 -21.62 -13.14 -8.49
CA GLY A 172 -20.58 -12.12 -8.63
C GLY A 172 -19.25 -12.51 -8.00
N VAL A 173 -18.17 -12.00 -8.57
CA VAL A 173 -16.79 -12.17 -8.06
C VAL A 173 -16.20 -10.78 -7.81
N ILE A 174 -15.76 -10.53 -6.58
CA ILE A 174 -15.08 -9.29 -6.16
C ILE A 174 -13.58 -9.49 -6.29
N VAL A 175 -12.94 -8.68 -7.14
CA VAL A 175 -11.48 -8.70 -7.39
C VAL A 175 -10.76 -7.49 -6.78
N GLN A 176 -11.48 -6.48 -6.26
CA GLN A 176 -10.93 -5.18 -5.87
C GLN A 176 -10.45 -5.11 -4.42
N TYR A 177 -10.60 -6.16 -3.62
CA TYR A 177 -10.32 -6.14 -2.18
C TYR A 177 -9.01 -6.81 -1.78
N GLY A 178 -8.56 -7.81 -2.52
CA GLY A 178 -7.33 -8.55 -2.25
C GLY A 178 -6.03 -7.89 -2.75
N GLY A 179 -6.05 -6.61 -3.05
CA GLY A 179 -4.90 -5.90 -3.62
C GLY A 179 -4.62 -6.29 -5.07
N GLN A 180 -3.37 -6.24 -5.49
CA GLN A 180 -2.99 -6.45 -6.90
C GLN A 180 -3.08 -7.90 -7.37
N THR A 181 -3.04 -8.89 -6.47
CA THR A 181 -3.08 -10.30 -6.88
C THR A 181 -4.38 -10.65 -7.61
N PRO A 182 -5.58 -10.47 -7.00
CA PRO A 182 -6.83 -10.75 -7.69
C PRO A 182 -7.16 -9.72 -8.77
N LEU A 183 -6.71 -8.47 -8.62
CA LEU A 183 -7.00 -7.42 -9.59
C LEU A 183 -6.43 -7.75 -10.98
N LYS A 184 -5.23 -8.33 -11.05
CA LYS A 184 -4.61 -8.79 -12.30
C LYS A 184 -5.39 -9.89 -13.02
N LEU A 185 -6.28 -10.59 -12.33
CA LEU A 185 -7.12 -11.63 -12.92
C LEU A 185 -8.39 -11.08 -13.57
N ALA A 186 -8.77 -9.83 -13.31
CA ALA A 186 -10.06 -9.25 -13.68
C ALA A 186 -10.40 -9.45 -15.17
N ARG A 187 -9.51 -9.08 -16.08
CA ARG A 187 -9.71 -9.24 -17.54
C ARG A 187 -9.80 -10.70 -17.97
N ALA A 188 -8.95 -11.56 -17.41
CA ALA A 188 -8.94 -12.98 -17.78
C ALA A 188 -10.20 -13.70 -17.27
N LEU A 189 -10.69 -13.33 -16.09
CA LEU A 189 -11.96 -13.81 -15.54
C LEU A 189 -13.14 -13.35 -16.40
N GLU A 190 -13.21 -12.07 -16.75
CA GLU A 190 -14.26 -11.54 -17.63
C GLU A 190 -14.25 -12.23 -18.99
N ALA A 191 -13.07 -12.41 -19.61
CA ALA A 191 -12.91 -13.13 -20.89
C ALA A 191 -13.35 -14.60 -20.81
N ALA A 192 -13.29 -15.19 -19.63
CA ALA A 192 -13.80 -16.55 -19.36
C ALA A 192 -15.31 -16.58 -19.01
N GLY A 193 -16.01 -15.44 -19.06
CA GLY A 193 -17.44 -15.32 -18.77
C GLY A 193 -17.78 -15.28 -17.27
N VAL A 194 -16.80 -15.04 -16.40
CA VAL A 194 -17.03 -14.92 -14.96
C VAL A 194 -17.66 -13.55 -14.66
N PRO A 195 -18.72 -13.46 -13.86
CA PRO A 195 -19.39 -12.21 -13.53
C PRO A 195 -18.54 -11.40 -12.51
N VAL A 196 -17.57 -10.61 -12.99
CA VAL A 196 -16.81 -9.67 -12.14
C VAL A 196 -17.72 -8.51 -11.78
N ILE A 197 -17.95 -8.28 -10.47
CA ILE A 197 -18.78 -7.20 -9.94
C ILE A 197 -17.93 -6.10 -9.33
N GLY A 198 -18.49 -4.89 -9.28
CA GLY A 198 -17.78 -3.68 -8.89
C GLY A 198 -17.33 -2.88 -10.11
N THR A 199 -16.17 -2.23 -10.02
CA THR A 199 -15.55 -1.52 -11.15
C THR A 199 -15.20 -2.52 -12.25
N SER A 200 -15.60 -2.21 -13.50
CA SER A 200 -15.38 -3.12 -14.62
C SER A 200 -13.88 -3.34 -14.89
N PRO A 201 -13.48 -4.51 -15.42
CA PRO A 201 -12.09 -4.76 -15.79
C PRO A 201 -11.51 -3.75 -16.77
N ASP A 202 -12.31 -3.21 -17.70
CA ASP A 202 -11.87 -2.13 -18.59
C ASP A 202 -11.62 -0.81 -17.83
N ALA A 203 -12.48 -0.47 -16.89
CA ALA A 203 -12.31 0.73 -16.06
C ALA A 203 -11.08 0.63 -15.13
N ILE A 204 -10.81 -0.55 -14.58
CA ILE A 204 -9.58 -0.83 -13.82
C ILE A 204 -8.37 -0.62 -14.71
N ASP A 205 -8.38 -1.18 -15.92
CA ASP A 205 -7.29 -1.02 -16.89
C ASP A 205 -7.07 0.42 -17.30
N ARG A 206 -8.14 1.21 -17.49
CA ARG A 206 -8.03 2.64 -17.80
C ARG A 206 -7.34 3.45 -16.70
N ALA A 207 -7.43 3.01 -15.46
CA ALA A 207 -6.72 3.62 -14.33
C ALA A 207 -5.27 3.15 -14.22
N GLU A 208 -4.96 1.91 -14.63
CA GLU A 208 -3.63 1.31 -14.51
C GLU A 208 -2.77 1.53 -15.77
N ASP A 209 -3.38 1.57 -16.95
CA ASP A 209 -2.69 1.87 -18.20
C ASP A 209 -2.37 3.37 -18.29
N ARG A 210 -1.08 3.69 -18.42
CA ARG A 210 -0.60 5.07 -18.33
C ARG A 210 -1.14 5.96 -19.44
N GLU A 211 -1.19 5.49 -20.68
CA GLU A 211 -1.66 6.27 -21.81
C GLU A 211 -3.16 6.55 -21.69
N ARG A 212 -3.94 5.51 -21.38
CA ARG A 212 -5.38 5.63 -21.14
C ARG A 212 -5.69 6.54 -19.95
N PHE A 213 -4.92 6.46 -18.89
CA PHE A 213 -5.06 7.31 -17.71
C PHE A 213 -4.69 8.76 -18.02
N GLN A 214 -3.59 9.01 -18.74
CA GLN A 214 -3.20 10.36 -19.15
C GLN A 214 -4.29 11.04 -19.97
N HIS A 215 -4.92 10.34 -20.92
CA HIS A 215 -6.06 10.86 -21.67
C HIS A 215 -7.26 11.22 -20.78
N ALA A 216 -7.52 10.45 -19.73
CA ALA A 216 -8.57 10.78 -18.75
C ALA A 216 -8.23 12.06 -17.97
N VAL A 217 -6.99 12.19 -17.51
CA VAL A 217 -6.50 13.37 -16.79
C VAL A 217 -6.57 14.63 -17.64
N GLU A 218 -6.18 14.54 -18.93
CA GLU A 218 -6.25 15.65 -19.89
C GLU A 218 -7.69 16.09 -20.15
N ARG A 219 -8.63 15.15 -20.35
CA ARG A 219 -10.06 15.46 -20.50
C ARG A 219 -10.62 16.19 -19.29
N LEU A 220 -10.21 15.79 -18.10
CA LEU A 220 -10.62 16.39 -16.84
C LEU A 220 -9.86 17.69 -16.52
N LYS A 221 -8.83 18.03 -17.28
CA LYS A 221 -7.94 19.19 -17.08
C LYS A 221 -7.30 19.20 -15.69
N LEU A 222 -6.90 18.03 -15.20
CA LEU A 222 -6.20 17.87 -13.92
C LEU A 222 -4.70 18.06 -14.12
N LYS A 223 -4.02 18.56 -13.09
CA LYS A 223 -2.57 18.70 -13.11
C LYS A 223 -1.89 17.41 -12.65
N GLN A 224 -0.87 17.01 -13.39
CA GLN A 224 0.08 15.95 -12.99
C GLN A 224 1.50 16.51 -13.00
N PRO A 225 2.45 15.89 -12.26
CA PRO A 225 3.87 16.17 -12.47
C PRO A 225 4.26 15.92 -13.92
N ALA A 226 5.18 16.72 -14.47
CA ALA A 226 5.73 16.47 -15.79
C ALA A 226 6.35 15.06 -15.83
N ASN A 227 6.05 14.30 -16.86
CA ASN A 227 6.43 12.89 -16.94
C ASN A 227 6.72 12.41 -18.35
N ALA A 228 7.43 11.30 -18.47
CA ALA A 228 7.67 10.61 -19.73
C ALA A 228 7.81 9.10 -19.53
N THR A 229 7.51 8.34 -20.58
CA THR A 229 7.80 6.91 -20.67
C THR A 229 8.92 6.71 -21.68
N VAL A 230 9.95 5.97 -21.30
CA VAL A 230 11.16 5.77 -22.10
C VAL A 230 11.57 4.31 -22.12
N THR A 231 12.19 3.89 -23.21
CA THR A 231 12.66 2.50 -23.39
C THR A 231 14.18 2.37 -23.44
N THR A 232 14.88 3.49 -23.70
CA THR A 232 16.36 3.51 -23.76
C THR A 232 16.92 4.59 -22.86
N ILE A 233 18.21 4.43 -22.51
CA ILE A 233 18.92 5.42 -21.68
C ILE A 233 19.10 6.75 -22.40
N GLU A 234 19.27 6.75 -23.71
CA GLU A 234 19.43 7.96 -24.52
C GLU A 234 18.13 8.79 -24.48
N MET A 235 16.98 8.14 -24.72
CA MET A 235 15.67 8.77 -24.58
C MET A 235 15.44 9.29 -23.14
N ALA A 236 15.86 8.52 -22.14
CA ALA A 236 15.72 8.92 -20.74
C ALA A 236 16.50 10.20 -20.43
N VAL A 237 17.75 10.31 -20.89
CA VAL A 237 18.59 11.51 -20.70
C VAL A 237 18.00 12.73 -21.43
N GLU A 238 17.47 12.54 -22.64
CA GLU A 238 16.82 13.61 -23.40
C GLU A 238 15.56 14.11 -22.67
N LYS A 239 14.68 13.19 -22.27
CA LYS A 239 13.44 13.54 -21.55
C LYS A 239 13.71 14.10 -20.16
N ALA A 240 14.72 13.63 -19.46
CA ALA A 240 15.14 14.18 -18.18
C ALA A 240 15.57 15.66 -18.27
N LYS A 241 16.17 16.08 -19.39
CA LYS A 241 16.51 17.51 -19.61
C LYS A 241 15.27 18.38 -19.84
N GLU A 242 14.22 17.83 -20.46
CA GLU A 242 12.94 18.52 -20.67
C GLU A 242 12.15 18.63 -19.36
N ILE A 243 12.09 17.54 -18.59
CA ILE A 243 11.31 17.46 -17.34
C ILE A 243 12.00 18.20 -16.20
N GLY A 244 13.32 18.10 -16.10
CA GLY A 244 14.13 18.65 -15.01
C GLY A 244 14.29 17.66 -13.83
N TYR A 245 15.45 17.74 -13.17
CA TYR A 245 15.73 16.97 -11.94
C TYR A 245 15.21 17.69 -10.69
N PRO A 246 14.94 16.98 -9.59
CA PRO A 246 15.02 15.52 -9.43
C PRO A 246 13.86 14.78 -10.10
N LEU A 247 14.09 13.48 -10.40
CA LEU A 247 13.08 12.60 -11.02
C LEU A 247 12.84 11.37 -10.15
N VAL A 248 11.59 10.93 -10.10
CA VAL A 248 11.25 9.56 -9.67
C VAL A 248 11.34 8.65 -10.89
N VAL A 249 12.15 7.61 -10.79
CA VAL A 249 12.35 6.64 -11.87
C VAL A 249 11.81 5.30 -11.42
N ARG A 250 10.99 4.66 -12.25
CA ARG A 250 10.41 3.34 -11.94
C ARG A 250 10.24 2.49 -13.19
N PRO A 251 10.48 1.17 -13.11
CA PRO A 251 10.11 0.26 -14.20
C PRO A 251 8.59 0.19 -14.31
N SER A 252 8.06 0.00 -15.51
CA SER A 252 6.65 -0.33 -15.68
C SER A 252 6.34 -1.70 -15.06
N TYR A 253 5.13 -1.86 -14.51
CA TYR A 253 4.62 -3.13 -13.97
C TYR A 253 5.28 -3.66 -12.69
N VAL A 254 5.89 -2.82 -11.86
CA VAL A 254 6.38 -3.21 -10.52
C VAL A 254 5.38 -2.86 -9.44
N LEU A 255 5.40 -3.66 -8.34
CA LEU A 255 4.49 -3.54 -7.20
C LEU A 255 5.21 -2.97 -5.97
N GLY A 256 4.49 -2.17 -5.17
CA GLY A 256 4.95 -1.71 -3.86
C GLY A 256 6.21 -0.84 -3.92
N GLY A 257 6.39 -0.06 -4.98
CA GLY A 257 7.55 0.81 -5.14
C GLY A 257 8.88 0.10 -5.39
N ARG A 258 8.86 -1.21 -5.64
CA ARG A 258 10.08 -1.99 -5.89
C ARG A 258 10.87 -1.41 -7.07
N ALA A 259 12.17 -1.23 -6.86
CA ALA A 259 13.09 -0.61 -7.82
C ALA A 259 12.72 0.83 -8.23
N MET A 260 11.88 1.54 -7.47
CA MET A 260 11.73 2.98 -7.61
C MET A 260 12.91 3.70 -6.96
N GLU A 261 13.42 4.72 -7.61
CA GLU A 261 14.53 5.53 -7.09
C GLU A 261 14.33 7.01 -7.43
N ILE A 262 14.71 7.89 -6.52
CA ILE A 262 14.81 9.33 -6.81
C ILE A 262 16.22 9.59 -7.33
N VAL A 263 16.32 10.10 -8.56
CA VAL A 263 17.56 10.46 -9.21
C VAL A 263 17.71 11.97 -9.27
N TYR A 264 18.89 12.46 -8.92
CA TYR A 264 19.14 13.89 -8.76
C TYR A 264 19.92 14.50 -9.93
N ASP A 265 20.54 13.66 -10.76
CA ASP A 265 21.32 14.09 -11.92
C ASP A 265 21.40 13.00 -13.00
N GLU A 266 22.04 13.33 -14.12
CA GLU A 266 22.23 12.40 -15.24
C GLU A 266 23.08 11.18 -14.86
N ALA A 267 24.04 11.31 -13.95
CA ALA A 267 24.90 10.20 -13.53
C ALA A 267 24.09 9.16 -12.74
N ASP A 268 23.21 9.61 -11.85
CA ASP A 268 22.27 8.75 -11.12
C ASP A 268 21.31 8.05 -12.07
N LEU A 269 20.77 8.76 -13.07
CA LEU A 269 19.86 8.21 -14.07
C LEU A 269 20.53 7.10 -14.90
N ARG A 270 21.77 7.33 -15.38
CA ARG A 270 22.53 6.34 -16.13
C ARG A 270 22.85 5.08 -15.30
N ARG A 271 23.22 5.26 -14.04
CA ARG A 271 23.45 4.16 -13.11
C ARG A 271 22.17 3.35 -12.90
N TYR A 272 21.02 4.01 -12.70
CA TYR A 272 19.72 3.35 -12.53
C TYR A 272 19.41 2.43 -13.71
N PHE A 273 19.59 2.91 -14.95
CA PHE A 273 19.36 2.08 -16.14
C PHE A 273 20.30 0.87 -16.23
N GLN A 274 21.54 0.99 -15.77
CA GLN A 274 22.49 -0.15 -15.75
C GLN A 274 22.09 -1.24 -14.76
N THR A 275 21.46 -0.86 -13.63
CA THR A 275 21.14 -1.79 -12.54
C THR A 275 19.69 -2.28 -12.58
N ALA A 276 18.73 -1.44 -12.90
CA ALA A 276 17.30 -1.75 -12.83
C ALA A 276 16.73 -2.34 -14.12
N VAL A 277 17.25 -1.94 -15.28
CA VAL A 277 16.77 -2.47 -16.58
C VAL A 277 17.16 -3.94 -16.76
N SER A 278 18.30 -4.38 -16.19
CA SER A 278 18.66 -5.80 -16.16
C SER A 278 17.66 -6.69 -15.39
N VAL A 279 16.84 -6.11 -14.54
CA VAL A 279 15.81 -6.81 -13.72
C VAL A 279 14.44 -6.83 -14.41
N SER A 280 14.20 -5.95 -15.41
CA SER A 280 12.86 -5.72 -15.99
C SER A 280 12.63 -6.23 -17.41
N ASN A 281 13.56 -7.01 -18.00
CA ASN A 281 13.41 -7.59 -19.34
C ASN A 281 12.82 -6.61 -20.39
N ASP A 282 13.49 -5.51 -20.68
CA ASP A 282 13.10 -4.49 -21.69
C ASP A 282 11.75 -3.77 -21.42
N ALA A 283 11.23 -3.82 -20.22
CA ALA A 283 10.03 -3.06 -19.88
C ALA A 283 10.29 -1.54 -19.90
N PRO A 284 9.33 -0.72 -20.36
CA PRO A 284 9.48 0.73 -20.34
C PRO A 284 9.75 1.26 -18.93
N VAL A 285 10.56 2.31 -18.84
CA VAL A 285 10.86 3.03 -17.59
C VAL A 285 10.08 4.33 -17.59
N LEU A 286 9.50 4.65 -16.44
CA LEU A 286 8.75 5.88 -16.20
C LEU A 286 9.65 6.91 -15.51
N LEU A 287 9.61 8.14 -16.00
CA LEU A 287 10.24 9.31 -15.42
C LEU A 287 9.15 10.27 -15.00
N ASP A 288 9.08 10.59 -13.72
CA ASP A 288 8.14 11.58 -13.20
C ASP A 288 8.93 12.69 -12.51
N HIS A 289 8.62 13.96 -12.75
CA HIS A 289 9.22 15.06 -12.01
C HIS A 289 8.92 14.92 -10.53
N PHE A 290 9.95 14.88 -9.70
CA PHE A 290 9.79 14.76 -8.26
C PHE A 290 9.41 16.11 -7.65
N LEU A 291 8.24 16.15 -7.02
CA LEU A 291 7.75 17.35 -6.33
C LEU A 291 8.37 17.44 -4.93
N ASP A 292 9.65 17.82 -4.86
CA ASP A 292 10.35 17.99 -3.58
C ASP A 292 9.59 18.95 -2.66
N ASP A 293 9.51 18.64 -1.36
CA ASP A 293 8.78 19.39 -0.33
C ASP A 293 7.26 19.50 -0.51
N ALA A 294 6.67 18.74 -1.43
CA ALA A 294 5.21 18.65 -1.52
C ALA A 294 4.62 17.90 -0.33
N VAL A 295 3.39 18.27 0.05
CA VAL A 295 2.57 17.54 1.02
C VAL A 295 1.80 16.46 0.25
N GLU A 296 2.01 15.20 0.58
CA GLU A 296 1.21 14.10 0.02
C GLU A 296 -0.12 13.96 0.76
N VAL A 297 -1.14 13.56 0.00
CA VAL A 297 -2.50 13.40 0.52
C VAL A 297 -3.14 12.17 -0.12
N ASP A 298 -3.65 11.26 0.70
CA ASP A 298 -4.52 10.19 0.26
C ASP A 298 -5.99 10.56 0.46
N VAL A 299 -6.83 10.27 -0.52
CA VAL A 299 -8.28 10.41 -0.42
C VAL A 299 -8.94 9.07 -0.74
N ASP A 300 -9.61 8.49 0.24
CA ASP A 300 -10.45 7.31 0.03
C ASP A 300 -11.88 7.73 -0.28
N ALA A 301 -12.49 7.09 -1.27
CA ALA A 301 -13.85 7.36 -1.70
C ALA A 301 -14.59 6.07 -2.09
N ILE A 302 -15.92 6.15 -2.07
CA ILE A 302 -16.82 5.12 -2.60
C ILE A 302 -17.70 5.75 -3.68
N CYS A 303 -17.80 5.09 -4.83
CA CYS A 303 -18.70 5.49 -5.90
C CYS A 303 -19.70 4.36 -6.19
N ASP A 304 -20.99 4.69 -6.26
CA ASP A 304 -22.06 3.76 -6.69
C ASP A 304 -22.50 4.02 -8.14
N GLY A 305 -21.83 4.97 -8.81
CA GLY A 305 -22.07 5.42 -10.18
C GLY A 305 -23.10 6.55 -10.31
N GLU A 306 -23.80 6.90 -9.25
CA GLU A 306 -24.69 8.05 -9.17
C GLU A 306 -24.16 9.09 -8.18
N MET A 307 -23.52 8.62 -7.12
CA MET A 307 -22.97 9.42 -6.04
C MET A 307 -21.55 9.00 -5.72
N VAL A 308 -20.74 9.95 -5.23
CA VAL A 308 -19.42 9.72 -4.66
C VAL A 308 -19.41 10.16 -3.22
N LEU A 309 -19.13 9.22 -2.31
CA LEU A 309 -18.89 9.48 -0.90
C LEU A 309 -17.39 9.64 -0.68
N ILE A 310 -16.95 10.78 -0.18
CA ILE A 310 -15.58 10.95 0.34
C ILE A 310 -15.52 10.26 1.71
N GLY A 311 -14.65 9.26 1.84
CA GLY A 311 -14.42 8.53 3.09
C GLY A 311 -13.54 9.33 4.05
N GLY A 312 -12.50 9.98 3.52
CA GLY A 312 -11.61 10.85 4.28
C GLY A 312 -10.46 11.40 3.45
N ILE A 313 -9.97 12.56 3.85
CA ILE A 313 -8.79 13.23 3.29
C ILE A 313 -7.68 13.12 4.33
N MET A 314 -6.64 12.39 4.01
CA MET A 314 -5.52 12.08 4.90
C MET A 314 -4.28 12.85 4.47
N GLU A 315 -3.83 13.78 5.30
CA GLU A 315 -2.60 14.53 5.09
C GLU A 315 -1.40 13.77 5.65
N HIS A 316 -0.39 13.50 4.82
CA HIS A 316 0.84 12.85 5.24
C HIS A 316 1.73 13.79 6.04
N ILE A 317 2.42 13.24 7.03
CA ILE A 317 3.37 13.99 7.87
C ILE A 317 4.74 14.03 7.21
N GLU A 318 5.21 12.90 6.66
CA GLU A 318 6.43 12.86 5.87
C GLU A 318 6.23 13.57 4.53
N GLN A 319 7.32 14.14 4.02
CA GLN A 319 7.33 14.79 2.71
C GLN A 319 7.17 13.77 1.58
N ALA A 320 6.77 14.26 0.40
CA ALA A 320 6.72 13.48 -0.83
C ALA A 320 7.99 12.65 -1.07
N GLY A 321 7.81 11.44 -1.59
CA GLY A 321 8.88 10.48 -1.87
C GLY A 321 9.02 9.35 -0.85
N VAL A 322 8.30 9.40 0.26
CA VAL A 322 8.12 8.25 1.16
C VAL A 322 6.87 7.48 0.73
N HIS A 323 6.96 6.15 0.66
CA HIS A 323 5.80 5.32 0.30
C HIS A 323 4.61 5.59 1.25
N SER A 324 3.40 5.74 0.71
CA SER A 324 2.20 6.05 1.51
C SER A 324 1.92 5.07 2.65
N GLY A 325 2.32 3.79 2.48
CA GLY A 325 2.26 2.76 3.53
C GLY A 325 3.26 2.98 4.66
N ASP A 326 4.33 3.76 4.44
CA ASP A 326 5.38 4.06 5.41
C ASP A 326 5.27 5.47 5.98
N SER A 327 4.30 6.27 5.51
CA SER A 327 4.05 7.61 6.02
C SER A 327 3.03 7.60 7.15
N ALA A 328 3.30 8.38 8.18
CA ALA A 328 2.28 8.77 9.14
C ALA A 328 1.28 9.71 8.46
N CYS A 329 0.01 9.63 8.81
CA CYS A 329 -0.98 10.54 8.25
C CYS A 329 -2.05 10.95 9.26
N SER A 330 -2.58 12.16 9.09
CA SER A 330 -3.62 12.75 9.92
C SER A 330 -4.96 12.81 9.20
N LEU A 331 -6.01 12.43 9.89
CA LEU A 331 -7.41 12.64 9.51
C LEU A 331 -8.16 13.28 10.68
N PRO A 332 -8.80 14.46 10.49
CA PRO A 332 -8.74 15.31 9.29
C PRO A 332 -7.34 15.87 9.01
N ALA A 333 -7.17 16.47 7.83
CA ALA A 333 -5.96 17.21 7.47
C ALA A 333 -5.68 18.32 8.50
N TYR A 334 -4.41 18.59 8.80
CA TYR A 334 -4.02 19.48 9.91
C TYR A 334 -3.33 20.77 9.46
N THR A 335 -2.77 20.82 8.24
CA THR A 335 -2.14 22.02 7.68
C THR A 335 -2.82 22.52 6.41
N LEU A 336 -3.55 21.65 5.69
CA LEU A 336 -4.19 21.99 4.43
C LEU A 336 -5.44 22.85 4.63
N SER A 337 -5.54 23.94 3.86
CA SER A 337 -6.72 24.81 3.89
C SER A 337 -7.97 24.09 3.36
N GLN A 338 -9.14 24.60 3.74
CA GLN A 338 -10.43 24.05 3.30
C GLN A 338 -10.57 24.15 1.78
N GLU A 339 -10.08 25.22 1.16
CA GLU A 339 -10.15 25.44 -0.28
C GLU A 339 -9.37 24.36 -1.04
N ILE A 340 -8.18 23.97 -0.57
CA ILE A 340 -7.38 22.89 -1.15
C ILE A 340 -8.10 21.54 -1.00
N GLN A 341 -8.66 21.28 0.16
CA GLN A 341 -9.44 20.07 0.40
C GLN A 341 -10.68 19.99 -0.50
N ASP A 342 -11.37 21.12 -0.73
CA ASP A 342 -12.55 21.18 -1.62
C ASP A 342 -12.17 20.96 -3.09
N VAL A 343 -11.01 21.45 -3.53
CA VAL A 343 -10.46 21.14 -4.86
C VAL A 343 -10.24 19.63 -5.00
N MET A 344 -9.65 18.98 -4.01
CA MET A 344 -9.44 17.52 -4.04
C MET A 344 -10.77 16.76 -4.07
N ARG A 345 -11.78 17.13 -3.26
CA ARG A 345 -13.11 16.53 -3.31
C ARG A 345 -13.73 16.58 -4.71
N GLN A 346 -13.66 17.73 -5.36
CA GLN A 346 -14.17 17.90 -6.72
C GLN A 346 -13.40 17.05 -7.74
N GLN A 347 -12.07 16.96 -7.61
CA GLN A 347 -11.25 16.14 -8.51
C GLN A 347 -11.55 14.65 -8.33
N VAL A 348 -11.70 14.17 -7.09
CA VAL A 348 -12.07 12.78 -6.79
C VAL A 348 -13.43 12.42 -7.40
N GLN A 349 -14.43 13.30 -7.28
CA GLN A 349 -15.74 13.09 -7.90
C GLN A 349 -15.64 12.97 -9.42
N LYS A 350 -14.92 13.88 -10.07
CA LYS A 350 -14.71 13.84 -11.52
C LYS A 350 -14.01 12.57 -11.97
N LEU A 351 -12.97 12.15 -11.25
CA LEU A 351 -12.22 10.93 -11.53
C LEU A 351 -13.07 9.67 -11.39
N ALA A 352 -13.88 9.60 -10.32
CA ALA A 352 -14.76 8.46 -10.07
C ALA A 352 -15.78 8.25 -11.20
N PHE A 353 -16.39 9.32 -11.70
CA PHE A 353 -17.34 9.24 -12.81
C PHE A 353 -16.63 8.98 -14.14
N GLU A 354 -15.51 9.64 -14.43
CA GLU A 354 -14.73 9.43 -15.66
C GLU A 354 -14.26 7.98 -15.78
N LEU A 355 -13.78 7.40 -14.68
CA LEU A 355 -13.32 6.01 -14.61
C LEU A 355 -14.46 5.01 -14.38
N GLN A 356 -15.70 5.47 -14.23
CA GLN A 356 -16.87 4.62 -13.99
C GLN A 356 -16.67 3.67 -12.78
N VAL A 357 -16.14 4.19 -11.70
CA VAL A 357 -15.86 3.41 -10.49
C VAL A 357 -17.15 2.90 -9.86
N ARG A 358 -17.10 1.66 -9.40
CA ARG A 358 -18.14 1.01 -8.58
C ARG A 358 -17.47 0.36 -7.36
N GLY A 359 -17.69 0.90 -6.19
CA GLY A 359 -17.02 0.49 -4.96
C GLY A 359 -15.94 1.47 -4.52
N LEU A 360 -14.87 0.96 -3.90
CA LEU A 360 -13.77 1.77 -3.37
C LEU A 360 -12.86 2.34 -4.46
N MET A 361 -12.39 3.54 -4.21
CA MET A 361 -11.33 4.21 -4.95
C MET A 361 -10.44 4.97 -3.97
N ASN A 362 -9.13 4.90 -4.21
CA ASN A 362 -8.13 5.74 -3.54
C ASN A 362 -7.49 6.66 -4.58
N VAL A 363 -7.32 7.93 -4.21
CA VAL A 363 -6.64 8.92 -5.05
C VAL A 363 -5.51 9.54 -4.25
N GLN A 364 -4.31 9.52 -4.83
CA GLN A 364 -3.13 10.14 -4.25
C GLN A 364 -2.86 11.48 -4.92
N PHE A 365 -2.69 12.51 -4.09
CA PHE A 365 -2.34 13.86 -4.51
C PHE A 365 -1.03 14.31 -3.88
N ALA A 366 -0.40 15.29 -4.52
CA ALA A 366 0.65 16.10 -3.92
C ALA A 366 0.25 17.57 -3.98
N VAL A 367 0.43 18.30 -2.89
CA VAL A 367 0.15 19.73 -2.81
C VAL A 367 1.46 20.49 -2.71
N LYS A 368 1.72 21.37 -3.68
CA LYS A 368 2.90 22.23 -3.71
C LYS A 368 2.49 23.65 -4.11
N ASN A 369 2.92 24.65 -3.36
CA ASN A 369 2.59 26.06 -3.62
C ASN A 369 1.08 26.32 -3.79
N ASN A 370 0.25 25.69 -2.96
CA ASN A 370 -1.21 25.72 -3.03
C ASN A 370 -1.81 25.16 -4.35
N GLU A 371 -1.06 24.40 -5.10
CA GLU A 371 -1.54 23.70 -6.28
C GLU A 371 -1.65 22.18 -6.01
N VAL A 372 -2.74 21.58 -6.47
CA VAL A 372 -3.03 20.15 -6.31
C VAL A 372 -2.57 19.41 -7.57
N TYR A 373 -1.69 18.44 -7.39
CA TYR A 373 -1.20 17.55 -8.43
C TYR A 373 -1.71 16.13 -8.19
N LEU A 374 -2.32 15.55 -9.20
CA LEU A 374 -2.73 14.14 -9.18
C LEU A 374 -1.50 13.24 -9.38
N ILE A 375 -1.29 12.30 -8.48
CA ILE A 375 -0.18 11.33 -8.56
C ILE A 375 -0.68 10.01 -9.14
N GLU A 376 -1.68 9.38 -8.51
CA GLU A 376 -2.27 8.14 -9.02
C GLU A 376 -3.70 7.94 -8.54
N VAL A 377 -4.41 7.05 -9.24
CA VAL A 377 -5.76 6.60 -8.87
C VAL A 377 -5.77 5.08 -8.82
N ASN A 378 -6.31 4.55 -7.75
CA ASN A 378 -6.48 3.12 -7.53
C ASN A 378 -7.97 2.80 -7.39
N PRO A 379 -8.68 2.25 -8.40
CA PRO A 379 -10.09 1.91 -8.33
C PRO A 379 -10.30 0.57 -7.58
N ARG A 380 -9.82 0.51 -6.36
CA ARG A 380 -9.80 -0.66 -5.49
C ARG A 380 -9.66 -0.24 -4.03
N ALA A 381 -9.76 -1.20 -3.11
CA ALA A 381 -9.39 -0.98 -1.72
C ALA A 381 -7.95 -0.48 -1.59
N ALA A 382 -7.73 0.40 -0.63
CA ALA A 382 -6.43 0.93 -0.26
C ALA A 382 -6.05 0.51 1.17
N ARG A 383 -4.79 0.64 1.52
CA ARG A 383 -4.30 0.36 2.87
C ARG A 383 -4.87 1.29 3.93
N THR A 384 -5.27 2.47 3.52
CA THR A 384 -5.86 3.50 4.38
C THR A 384 -7.29 3.18 4.82
N VAL A 385 -8.00 2.27 4.13
CA VAL A 385 -9.41 1.95 4.41
C VAL A 385 -9.69 1.52 5.86
N PRO A 386 -8.90 0.65 6.51
CA PRO A 386 -9.11 0.32 7.91
C PRO A 386 -8.95 1.52 8.84
N PHE A 387 -7.93 2.34 8.60
CA PHE A 387 -7.68 3.56 9.36
C PHE A 387 -8.83 4.56 9.23
N VAL A 388 -9.24 4.89 8.00
CA VAL A 388 -10.36 5.80 7.74
C VAL A 388 -11.65 5.29 8.37
N SER A 389 -11.93 4.00 8.22
CA SER A 389 -13.14 3.39 8.80
C SER A 389 -13.18 3.51 10.32
N LYS A 390 -12.06 3.27 11.00
CA LYS A 390 -11.94 3.42 12.46
C LYS A 390 -11.99 4.88 12.89
N ALA A 391 -11.35 5.78 12.14
CA ALA A 391 -11.31 7.19 12.47
C ALA A 391 -12.69 7.86 12.33
N THR A 392 -13.45 7.50 11.29
CA THR A 392 -14.74 8.14 10.97
C THR A 392 -15.97 7.40 11.50
N GLY A 393 -15.83 6.14 11.88
CA GLY A 393 -16.96 5.28 12.24
C GLY A 393 -17.76 4.78 11.03
N VAL A 394 -17.35 5.11 9.79
CA VAL A 394 -18.00 4.65 8.56
C VAL A 394 -17.30 3.38 8.06
N PRO A 395 -17.94 2.21 8.03
CA PRO A 395 -17.33 0.95 7.63
C PRO A 395 -17.19 0.87 6.11
N LEU A 396 -16.21 1.59 5.54
CA LEU A 396 -16.06 1.79 4.09
C LEU A 396 -16.03 0.47 3.31
N ALA A 397 -15.32 -0.54 3.79
CA ALA A 397 -15.25 -1.83 3.11
C ALA A 397 -16.63 -2.53 3.04
N LYS A 398 -17.42 -2.48 4.11
CA LYS A 398 -18.79 -3.02 4.13
C LYS A 398 -19.71 -2.26 3.17
N VAL A 399 -19.66 -0.93 3.22
CA VAL A 399 -20.49 -0.06 2.36
C VAL A 399 -20.18 -0.31 0.89
N ALA A 400 -18.90 -0.36 0.52
CA ALA A 400 -18.51 -0.57 -0.87
C ALA A 400 -18.79 -2.01 -1.36
N ALA A 401 -18.69 -3.04 -0.50
CA ALA A 401 -19.08 -4.40 -0.86
C ALA A 401 -20.57 -4.47 -1.23
N ARG A 402 -21.42 -3.78 -0.48
CA ARG A 402 -22.85 -3.66 -0.79
C ARG A 402 -23.11 -2.89 -2.08
N VAL A 403 -22.34 -1.84 -2.35
CA VAL A 403 -22.40 -1.12 -3.64
C VAL A 403 -22.06 -2.06 -4.80
N MET A 404 -21.01 -2.86 -4.69
CA MET A 404 -20.65 -3.84 -5.71
C MET A 404 -21.73 -4.92 -5.90
N ALA A 405 -22.45 -5.27 -4.84
CA ALA A 405 -23.61 -6.18 -4.90
C ALA A 405 -24.89 -5.52 -5.43
N GLY A 406 -24.88 -4.21 -5.73
CA GLY A 406 -25.98 -3.47 -6.35
C GLY A 406 -26.79 -2.56 -5.43
N LYS A 407 -26.40 -2.38 -4.15
CA LYS A 407 -27.10 -1.52 -3.18
C LYS A 407 -26.46 -0.12 -3.16
N SER A 408 -27.19 0.89 -3.57
CA SER A 408 -26.70 2.28 -3.65
C SER A 408 -26.29 2.85 -2.30
N LEU A 409 -25.51 3.92 -2.30
CA LEU A 409 -25.13 4.68 -1.09
C LEU A 409 -26.37 5.27 -0.40
N ALA A 410 -27.35 5.72 -1.20
CA ALA A 410 -28.61 6.25 -0.70
C ALA A 410 -29.43 5.19 0.06
N GLU A 411 -29.56 3.97 -0.50
CA GLU A 411 -30.25 2.85 0.15
C GLU A 411 -29.57 2.41 1.45
N GLN A 412 -28.27 2.62 1.56
CA GLN A 412 -27.49 2.34 2.78
C GLN A 412 -27.53 3.48 3.80
N GLY A 413 -28.11 4.65 3.45
CA GLY A 413 -28.13 5.84 4.29
C GLY A 413 -26.76 6.50 4.49
N VAL A 414 -25.77 6.22 3.62
CA VAL A 414 -24.39 6.71 3.72
C VAL A 414 -24.15 7.71 2.59
N THR A 415 -24.63 8.93 2.76
CA THR A 415 -24.67 9.94 1.69
C THR A 415 -23.80 11.17 1.96
N LYS A 416 -23.17 11.26 3.13
CA LYS A 416 -22.39 12.44 3.54
C LYS A 416 -21.03 12.01 4.08
N GLU A 417 -20.01 12.80 3.73
CA GLU A 417 -18.68 12.71 4.33
C GLU A 417 -18.77 12.96 5.85
N VAL A 418 -18.08 12.13 6.62
CA VAL A 418 -17.94 12.30 8.06
C VAL A 418 -16.60 12.93 8.37
N ILE A 419 -16.60 14.16 8.90
CA ILE A 419 -15.41 14.83 9.41
C ILE A 419 -15.45 14.75 10.94
N PRO A 420 -14.60 13.94 11.57
CA PRO A 420 -14.60 13.79 13.03
C PRO A 420 -14.26 15.10 13.75
N PRO A 421 -14.83 15.37 14.95
CA PRO A 421 -14.48 16.53 15.77
C PRO A 421 -13.18 16.32 16.57
N TYR A 422 -12.40 15.33 16.23
CA TYR A 422 -11.11 14.96 16.80
C TYR A 422 -10.13 14.59 15.69
N TYR A 423 -8.85 14.54 16.02
CA TYR A 423 -7.79 14.07 15.12
C TYR A 423 -7.49 12.60 15.37
N SER A 424 -7.32 11.86 14.28
CA SER A 424 -6.76 10.52 14.27
C SER A 424 -5.46 10.55 13.48
N VAL A 425 -4.39 10.01 14.05
CA VAL A 425 -3.10 9.89 13.39
C VAL A 425 -2.75 8.42 13.23
N LYS A 426 -2.54 8.00 11.99
CA LYS A 426 -1.94 6.70 11.67
C LYS A 426 -0.43 6.82 11.80
N GLU A 427 0.21 5.92 12.53
CA GLU A 427 1.67 5.79 12.61
C GLU A 427 2.08 4.38 12.21
N VAL A 428 3.23 4.25 11.58
CA VAL A 428 3.69 2.98 11.05
C VAL A 428 4.60 2.23 12.01
N VAL A 429 4.58 0.90 11.91
CA VAL A 429 5.51 0.04 12.63
C VAL A 429 6.59 -0.45 11.67
N LEU A 430 7.83 -0.07 11.95
CA LEU A 430 9.00 -0.40 11.13
C LEU A 430 9.86 -1.46 11.83
N PRO A 431 10.18 -2.60 11.17
CA PRO A 431 10.89 -3.70 11.79
C PRO A 431 12.42 -3.54 11.78
N PHE A 432 12.94 -2.32 11.68
CA PHE A 432 14.39 -2.06 11.50
C PHE A 432 15.26 -2.64 12.61
N ASN A 433 14.73 -2.74 13.82
CA ASN A 433 15.43 -3.35 14.97
C ASN A 433 15.68 -4.86 14.79
N LYS A 434 14.90 -5.53 13.92
CA LYS A 434 15.05 -6.95 13.59
C LYS A 434 16.06 -7.22 12.48
N PHE A 435 16.49 -6.17 11.75
CA PHE A 435 17.39 -6.27 10.60
C PHE A 435 18.67 -5.46 10.82
N PRO A 436 19.67 -6.02 11.53
CA PRO A 436 20.93 -5.32 11.81
C PRO A 436 21.60 -4.85 10.51
N GLY A 437 21.99 -3.58 10.46
CA GLY A 437 22.72 -3.03 9.32
C GLY A 437 21.87 -2.37 8.24
N VAL A 438 20.56 -2.47 8.29
CA VAL A 438 19.66 -1.74 7.39
C VAL A 438 19.70 -0.23 7.69
N ASP A 439 19.64 0.58 6.65
CA ASP A 439 19.44 2.03 6.79
C ASP A 439 17.95 2.31 7.03
N PRO A 440 17.58 2.98 8.13
CA PRO A 440 16.19 3.30 8.43
C PRO A 440 15.62 4.48 7.62
N LEU A 441 16.35 4.98 6.62
CA LEU A 441 15.83 6.00 5.71
C LEU A 441 14.64 5.45 4.92
N LEU A 442 13.52 6.15 4.97
CA LEU A 442 12.34 5.83 4.19
C LEU A 442 12.48 6.36 2.76
N GLY A 443 11.77 5.74 1.84
CA GLY A 443 11.79 6.07 0.43
C GLY A 443 10.56 5.51 -0.28
N PRO A 444 10.55 5.46 -1.62
CA PRO A 444 9.39 5.02 -2.39
C PRO A 444 9.05 3.52 -2.26
N GLU A 445 9.94 2.71 -1.70
CA GLU A 445 9.69 1.28 -1.45
C GLU A 445 9.16 1.07 -0.02
N MET A 446 8.03 0.37 0.11
CA MET A 446 7.40 0.09 1.42
C MET A 446 8.25 -0.84 2.29
N ARG A 447 8.39 -0.48 3.57
CA ARG A 447 9.16 -1.21 4.59
C ARG A 447 8.38 -1.52 5.87
N SER A 448 7.25 -0.88 6.09
CA SER A 448 6.41 -1.09 7.27
C SER A 448 5.79 -2.48 7.29
N THR A 449 5.50 -2.98 8.50
CA THR A 449 4.89 -4.29 8.75
C THR A 449 3.56 -4.20 9.48
N GLY A 450 3.14 -3.01 9.85
CA GLY A 450 1.89 -2.74 10.54
C GLY A 450 1.73 -1.26 10.82
N GLU A 451 0.58 -0.93 11.42
CA GLU A 451 0.23 0.45 11.76
C GLU A 451 -0.52 0.51 13.09
N VAL A 452 -0.50 1.69 13.70
CA VAL A 452 -1.25 2.02 14.91
C VAL A 452 -2.00 3.33 14.71
N MET A 453 -3.03 3.56 15.52
CA MET A 453 -3.81 4.80 15.49
C MET A 453 -3.76 5.49 16.85
N GLY A 454 -3.31 6.74 16.86
CA GLY A 454 -3.45 7.65 17.98
C GLY A 454 -4.62 8.60 17.76
N VAL A 455 -5.36 8.94 18.81
CA VAL A 455 -6.50 9.84 18.71
C VAL A 455 -6.48 10.88 19.82
N GLY A 456 -6.78 12.11 19.45
CA GLY A 456 -6.77 13.24 20.38
C GLY A 456 -7.66 14.39 19.93
N ARG A 457 -7.92 15.33 20.84
CA ARG A 457 -8.65 16.55 20.52
C ARG A 457 -7.85 17.52 19.65
N THR A 458 -6.54 17.37 19.66
CA THR A 458 -5.60 18.12 18.85
C THR A 458 -4.73 17.14 18.06
N PHE A 459 -4.18 17.61 16.93
CA PHE A 459 -3.18 16.86 16.16
C PHE A 459 -2.00 16.42 17.05
N ALA A 460 -1.48 17.34 17.87
CA ALA A 460 -0.36 17.08 18.75
C ALA A 460 -0.60 15.92 19.73
N GLU A 461 -1.79 15.85 20.33
CA GLU A 461 -2.20 14.76 21.21
C GLU A 461 -2.33 13.44 20.44
N ALA A 462 -2.97 13.46 19.28
CA ALA A 462 -3.15 12.29 18.43
C ALA A 462 -1.80 11.72 17.96
N PHE A 463 -0.89 12.58 17.50
CA PHE A 463 0.44 12.17 17.06
C PHE A 463 1.27 11.62 18.23
N ALA A 464 1.25 12.26 19.40
CA ALA A 464 1.96 11.74 20.58
C ALA A 464 1.48 10.34 20.98
N LYS A 465 0.17 10.08 20.93
CA LYS A 465 -0.40 8.74 21.20
C LYS A 465 -0.02 7.73 20.11
N ALA A 466 0.01 8.13 18.85
CA ALA A 466 0.43 7.28 17.74
C ALA A 466 1.91 6.88 17.88
N GLN A 467 2.79 7.82 18.21
CA GLN A 467 4.20 7.56 18.51
C GLN A 467 4.37 6.56 19.67
N LEU A 468 3.62 6.75 20.74
CA LEU A 468 3.63 5.82 21.87
C LEU A 468 3.17 4.41 21.44
N GLY A 469 2.12 4.32 20.63
CA GLY A 469 1.59 3.06 20.08
C GLY A 469 2.57 2.32 19.18
N SER A 470 3.39 3.05 18.42
CA SER A 470 4.46 2.48 17.58
C SER A 470 5.75 2.13 18.34
N ASN A 471 5.75 2.24 19.67
CA ASN A 471 6.92 2.09 20.56
C ASN A 471 8.03 3.13 20.29
N SER A 472 7.71 4.27 19.74
CA SER A 472 8.62 5.40 19.63
C SER A 472 8.51 6.27 20.89
N THR A 473 9.62 6.47 21.57
CA THR A 473 9.65 7.25 22.81
C THR A 473 10.26 8.62 22.56
N MET A 474 9.46 9.66 22.66
CA MET A 474 9.89 11.05 22.60
C MET A 474 10.20 11.56 24.01
N LYS A 475 11.43 12.06 24.23
CA LYS A 475 11.79 12.72 25.48
C LYS A 475 11.44 14.21 25.41
N LYS A 476 10.79 14.73 26.44
CA LYS A 476 10.27 16.13 26.47
C LYS A 476 11.37 17.19 26.62
N HIS A 477 12.60 16.81 26.92
CA HIS A 477 13.75 17.72 27.09
C HIS A 477 15.06 16.96 26.86
N GLY A 478 16.15 17.67 26.80
CA GLY A 478 17.49 17.15 26.61
C GLY A 478 18.23 17.90 25.51
N ARG A 479 19.06 17.20 24.75
CA ARG A 479 19.84 17.79 23.66
C ARG A 479 19.38 17.26 22.31
N ALA A 480 19.09 18.19 21.40
CA ALA A 480 18.70 17.88 20.03
C ALA A 480 19.84 18.19 19.04
N LEU A 481 20.08 17.27 18.12
CA LEU A 481 20.98 17.48 16.98
C LEU A 481 20.19 17.95 15.76
N LEU A 482 20.61 19.05 15.15
CA LEU A 482 20.07 19.58 13.90
C LEU A 482 21.12 19.46 12.79
N SER A 483 20.84 18.65 11.78
CA SER A 483 21.70 18.47 10.60
C SER A 483 20.81 18.40 9.37
N VAL A 484 20.58 19.55 8.73
CA VAL A 484 19.60 19.67 7.65
C VAL A 484 20.24 19.99 6.31
N ARG A 485 19.58 19.55 5.22
CA ARG A 485 19.91 19.86 3.84
C ARG A 485 19.73 21.34 3.52
N GLU A 486 20.24 21.81 2.38
CA GLU A 486 20.20 23.21 2.01
C GLU A 486 18.77 23.78 1.94
N GLY A 487 17.85 23.04 1.29
CA GLY A 487 16.45 23.49 1.13
C GLY A 487 15.68 23.64 2.44
N ASP A 488 16.15 23.03 3.54
CA ASP A 488 15.48 23.06 4.85
C ASP A 488 16.05 24.14 5.80
N LYS A 489 17.13 24.81 5.41
CA LYS A 489 17.85 25.72 6.30
C LYS A 489 17.04 26.92 6.76
N GLU A 490 16.21 27.49 5.91
CA GLU A 490 15.33 28.59 6.27
C GLU A 490 14.31 28.15 7.33
N ARG A 491 13.66 27.01 7.10
CA ARG A 491 12.60 26.49 7.96
C ARG A 491 13.12 25.90 9.29
N VAL A 492 14.37 25.45 9.33
CA VAL A 492 14.94 24.86 10.57
C VAL A 492 15.07 25.90 11.68
N VAL A 493 15.15 27.20 11.37
CA VAL A 493 15.19 28.28 12.35
C VAL A 493 13.94 28.27 13.23
N ASP A 494 12.77 28.17 12.62
CA ASP A 494 11.49 28.11 13.36
C ASP A 494 11.41 26.85 14.24
N LEU A 495 11.88 25.70 13.71
CA LEU A 495 11.91 24.46 14.47
C LEU A 495 12.87 24.54 15.66
N ALA A 496 14.07 25.09 15.45
CA ALA A 496 15.06 25.31 16.51
C ALA A 496 14.51 26.24 17.62
N ALA A 497 13.83 27.32 17.24
CA ALA A 497 13.20 28.24 18.20
C ALA A 497 12.12 27.53 19.04
N LYS A 498 11.31 26.65 18.43
CA LYS A 498 10.31 25.83 19.13
C LYS A 498 10.96 24.88 20.12
N LEU A 499 12.03 24.16 19.73
CA LEU A 499 12.75 23.23 20.60
C LEU A 499 13.41 23.94 21.78
N LEU A 500 14.03 25.10 21.56
CA LEU A 500 14.59 25.94 22.64
C LEU A 500 13.51 26.35 23.65
N LYS A 501 12.34 26.78 23.16
CA LYS A 501 11.19 27.15 24.00
C LYS A 501 10.71 25.98 24.86
N GLN A 502 10.91 24.76 24.40
CA GLN A 502 10.59 23.51 25.11
C GLN A 502 11.70 23.03 26.05
N GLY A 503 12.81 23.75 26.14
CA GLY A 503 13.92 23.45 27.05
C GLY A 503 14.97 22.49 26.48
N PHE A 504 15.02 22.31 25.15
CA PHE A 504 16.12 21.58 24.52
C PHE A 504 17.37 22.43 24.41
N GLU A 505 18.52 21.82 24.63
CA GLU A 505 19.79 22.34 24.18
C GLU A 505 20.05 21.90 22.73
N LEU A 506 20.67 22.74 21.92
CA LEU A 506 20.84 22.48 20.49
C LEU A 506 22.32 22.25 20.14
N ASP A 507 22.56 21.21 19.36
CA ASP A 507 23.77 21.00 18.58
C ASP A 507 23.44 21.12 17.10
N ALA A 508 24.38 21.62 16.29
CA ALA A 508 24.18 21.67 14.86
C ALA A 508 25.48 21.40 14.09
N THR A 509 25.36 20.82 12.89
CA THR A 509 26.45 20.72 11.93
C THR A 509 26.78 22.09 11.37
N HIS A 510 28.01 22.28 10.86
CA HIS A 510 28.56 23.59 10.48
C HIS A 510 27.60 24.45 9.63
N GLY A 511 27.11 23.93 8.51
CA GLY A 511 26.21 24.71 7.63
C GLY A 511 24.84 25.03 8.26
N THR A 512 24.33 24.18 9.15
CA THR A 512 23.10 24.44 9.91
C THR A 512 23.36 25.47 11.02
N ALA A 513 24.51 25.37 11.70
CA ALA A 513 24.88 26.30 12.78
C ALA A 513 25.05 27.75 12.29
N ILE A 514 25.57 27.95 11.08
CA ILE A 514 25.70 29.28 10.47
C ILE A 514 24.32 29.95 10.37
N VAL A 515 23.36 29.27 9.74
CA VAL A 515 22.01 29.82 9.51
C VAL A 515 21.29 30.10 10.84
N LEU A 516 21.43 29.20 11.82
CA LEU A 516 20.87 29.41 13.15
C LEU A 516 21.53 30.60 13.86
N GLY A 517 22.86 30.74 13.72
CA GLY A 517 23.61 31.89 14.27
C GLY A 517 23.19 33.22 13.68
N GLU A 518 22.94 33.31 12.38
CA GLU A 518 22.40 34.48 11.69
C GLU A 518 21.02 34.88 12.22
N ALA A 519 20.24 33.90 12.65
CA ALA A 519 18.94 34.10 13.30
C ALA A 519 19.01 34.33 14.82
N GLY A 520 20.23 34.48 15.39
CA GLY A 520 20.44 34.71 16.82
C GLY A 520 20.36 33.46 17.70
N ILE A 521 20.31 32.29 17.12
CA ILE A 521 20.34 31.00 17.83
C ILE A 521 21.76 30.44 17.78
N ASN A 522 22.37 30.19 18.95
CA ASN A 522 23.75 29.75 19.06
C ASN A 522 23.84 28.29 19.49
N PRO A 523 23.73 27.31 18.55
CA PRO A 523 23.89 25.91 18.89
C PRO A 523 25.36 25.56 19.15
N ARG A 524 25.62 24.50 19.93
CA ARG A 524 26.95 23.91 20.00
C ARG A 524 27.32 23.28 18.65
N LEU A 525 28.46 23.66 18.11
CA LEU A 525 28.96 23.09 16.85
C LEU A 525 29.36 21.62 17.04
N VAL A 526 28.99 20.78 16.09
CA VAL A 526 29.38 19.36 16.05
C VAL A 526 29.92 18.97 14.67
N ASN A 527 31.00 18.18 14.68
CA ASN A 527 31.61 17.66 13.45
C ASN A 527 30.76 16.54 12.86
N LYS A 528 30.68 16.50 11.53
CA LYS A 528 30.25 15.29 10.80
C LYS A 528 31.29 14.18 10.96
N VAL A 529 30.91 12.93 10.65
CA VAL A 529 31.76 11.76 10.88
C VAL A 529 33.12 11.85 10.17
N HIS A 530 33.18 12.50 9.02
CA HIS A 530 34.42 12.67 8.23
C HIS A 530 35.22 13.94 8.58
N GLU A 531 34.73 14.80 9.45
CA GLU A 531 35.37 16.08 9.82
C GLU A 531 36.29 15.98 11.04
N GLY A 532 36.37 14.80 11.66
CA GLY A 532 37.25 14.55 12.81
C GLY A 532 36.49 14.36 14.14
N ARG A 533 37.20 13.87 15.15
CA ARG A 533 36.63 13.57 16.48
C ARG A 533 36.80 14.74 17.46
N PRO A 534 35.86 14.91 18.45
CA PRO A 534 34.61 14.16 18.58
C PRO A 534 33.57 14.57 17.52
N HIS A 535 32.93 13.57 16.90
CA HIS A 535 31.91 13.77 15.89
C HIS A 535 30.53 13.28 16.34
N ILE A 536 29.50 13.45 15.52
CA ILE A 536 28.10 13.11 15.83
C ILE A 536 27.97 11.69 16.39
N GLN A 537 28.60 10.69 15.75
CA GLN A 537 28.48 9.29 16.20
C GLN A 537 29.06 9.07 17.61
N ASP A 538 30.19 9.72 17.93
CA ASP A 538 30.77 9.63 19.28
C ASP A 538 29.78 10.15 20.33
N ARG A 539 29.13 11.27 20.06
CA ARG A 539 28.14 11.88 20.96
C ARG A 539 26.86 11.05 21.10
N ILE A 540 26.37 10.41 20.00
CA ILE A 540 25.25 9.47 20.06
C ILE A 540 25.62 8.29 20.99
N LYS A 541 26.79 7.70 20.80
CA LYS A 541 27.29 6.57 21.64
C LYS A 541 27.44 6.95 23.11
N ASN A 542 27.81 8.19 23.38
CA ASN A 542 27.92 8.72 24.74
C ASN A 542 26.57 9.08 25.38
N GLY A 543 25.45 8.90 24.66
CA GLY A 543 24.11 9.21 25.17
C GLY A 543 23.84 10.72 25.32
N GLU A 544 24.55 11.58 24.59
CA GLU A 544 24.39 13.04 24.69
C GLU A 544 23.10 13.54 24.03
N TYR A 545 22.51 12.79 23.07
CA TYR A 545 21.30 13.20 22.36
C TYR A 545 20.06 12.47 22.81
N THR A 546 18.97 13.18 22.92
CA THR A 546 17.62 12.66 23.13
C THR A 546 16.77 12.76 21.87
N TYR A 547 17.20 13.59 20.91
CA TYR A 547 16.51 13.83 19.67
C TYR A 547 17.49 14.17 18.52
N ILE A 548 17.20 13.70 17.33
CA ILE A 548 18.02 13.95 16.12
C ILE A 548 17.10 14.31 14.97
N ILE A 549 17.37 15.41 14.30
CA ILE A 549 16.77 15.79 13.01
C ILE A 549 17.88 15.74 11.96
N ASN A 550 17.76 14.80 11.03
CA ASN A 550 18.76 14.63 9.97
C ASN A 550 18.08 14.53 8.60
N THR A 551 17.98 15.67 7.91
CA THR A 551 17.46 15.72 6.55
C THR A 551 18.58 15.70 5.52
N THR A 552 18.40 14.98 4.42
CA THR A 552 19.42 14.77 3.40
C THR A 552 18.84 14.93 2.00
N SER A 553 19.67 15.39 1.04
CA SER A 553 19.33 15.45 -0.39
C SER A 553 20.55 15.01 -1.21
N GLY A 554 20.32 14.15 -2.19
CA GLY A 554 21.36 13.60 -3.03
C GLY A 554 22.12 12.43 -2.37
N ARG A 555 22.59 11.53 -3.21
CA ARG A 555 23.16 10.25 -2.81
C ARG A 555 24.30 10.36 -1.81
N ARG A 556 25.25 11.26 -2.04
CA ARG A 556 26.41 11.44 -1.15
C ARG A 556 25.99 11.83 0.27
N ALA A 557 25.06 12.77 0.41
CA ALA A 557 24.56 13.18 1.71
C ALA A 557 23.78 12.07 2.41
N ILE A 558 23.05 11.25 1.66
CA ILE A 558 22.32 10.08 2.16
C ILE A 558 23.32 9.04 2.71
N GLU A 559 24.38 8.71 1.95
CA GLU A 559 25.42 7.76 2.35
C GLU A 559 26.21 8.25 3.58
N ASP A 560 26.63 9.51 3.59
CA ASP A 560 27.35 10.13 4.72
C ASP A 560 26.53 10.14 6.02
N SER A 561 25.21 10.35 5.91
CA SER A 561 24.31 10.39 7.07
C SER A 561 23.83 8.99 7.53
N ARG A 562 24.10 7.93 6.78
CA ARG A 562 23.69 6.56 7.13
C ARG A 562 24.18 6.14 8.51
N VAL A 563 25.42 6.50 8.86
CA VAL A 563 26.02 6.17 10.16
C VAL A 563 25.26 6.84 11.29
N ILE A 564 24.77 8.09 11.10
CA ILE A 564 24.00 8.84 12.09
C ILE A 564 22.67 8.12 12.35
N ARG A 565 21.91 7.82 11.29
CA ARG A 565 20.59 7.18 11.38
C ARG A 565 20.68 5.79 12.02
N ARG A 566 21.66 4.97 11.61
CA ARG A 566 21.89 3.65 12.22
C ARG A 566 22.29 3.73 13.68
N SER A 567 23.11 4.71 14.06
CA SER A 567 23.46 4.92 15.45
C SER A 567 22.26 5.40 16.27
N ALA A 568 21.44 6.30 15.76
CA ALA A 568 20.20 6.72 16.41
C ALA A 568 19.28 5.52 16.69
N LEU A 569 19.05 4.66 15.71
CA LEU A 569 18.27 3.43 15.87
C LEU A 569 18.88 2.49 16.93
N GLN A 570 20.18 2.24 16.86
CA GLN A 570 20.90 1.32 17.77
C GLN A 570 20.86 1.79 19.22
N TYR A 571 21.00 3.09 19.44
CA TYR A 571 21.04 3.70 20.79
C TYR A 571 19.66 4.22 21.23
N LYS A 572 18.59 3.91 20.46
CA LYS A 572 17.19 4.26 20.76
C LYS A 572 17.00 5.77 20.98
N VAL A 573 17.67 6.58 20.17
CA VAL A 573 17.47 8.02 20.11
C VAL A 573 16.33 8.29 19.13
N HIS A 574 15.33 9.06 19.52
CA HIS A 574 14.27 9.50 18.62
C HIS A 574 14.86 10.33 17.49
N TYR A 575 14.43 10.07 16.25
CA TYR A 575 14.96 10.77 15.09
C TYR A 575 13.89 11.00 14.02
N ASP A 576 13.99 12.14 13.34
CA ASP A 576 13.23 12.49 12.15
C ASP A 576 14.16 12.66 10.96
N THR A 577 13.73 12.17 9.80
CA THR A 577 14.47 12.29 8.52
C THR A 577 13.88 13.35 7.61
N THR A 578 12.77 13.98 8.01
CA THR A 578 12.13 15.11 7.33
C THR A 578 11.90 16.27 8.28
N LEU A 579 11.87 17.48 7.74
CA LEU A 579 11.62 18.65 8.57
C LEU A 579 10.15 18.70 9.05
N ASN A 580 9.20 18.21 8.24
CA ASN A 580 7.79 18.12 8.63
C ASN A 580 7.59 17.15 9.79
N GLY A 581 8.26 15.98 9.77
CA GLY A 581 8.32 15.07 10.92
C GLY A 581 8.85 15.78 12.18
N GLY A 582 9.92 16.55 12.02
CA GLY A 582 10.48 17.35 13.10
C GLY A 582 9.49 18.38 13.69
N PHE A 583 8.70 19.05 12.85
CA PHE A 583 7.64 19.96 13.31
C PHE A 583 6.52 19.20 14.03
N ALA A 584 6.07 18.07 13.50
CA ALA A 584 5.06 17.22 14.14
C ALA A 584 5.53 16.73 15.52
N THR A 585 6.77 16.26 15.61
CA THR A 585 7.42 15.89 16.87
C THR A 585 7.47 17.05 17.85
N ALA A 586 7.92 18.24 17.41
CA ALA A 586 7.99 19.43 18.26
C ALA A 586 6.60 19.86 18.77
N MET A 587 5.55 19.69 17.99
CA MET A 587 4.17 19.95 18.44
C MET A 587 3.74 18.92 19.51
N ALA A 588 4.10 17.65 19.33
CA ALA A 588 3.69 16.56 20.20
C ALA A 588 4.44 16.52 21.54
N LEU A 589 5.67 17.04 21.63
CA LEU A 589 6.48 17.00 22.84
C LEU A 589 5.81 17.60 24.09
N ASN A 590 4.92 18.58 23.91
CA ASN A 590 4.15 19.20 24.99
C ASN A 590 2.80 18.53 25.24
N ALA A 591 2.37 17.62 24.37
CA ALA A 591 1.12 16.92 24.54
C ALA A 591 1.26 15.81 25.60
N ASP A 592 0.23 15.61 26.41
CA ASP A 592 0.18 14.50 27.32
C ASP A 592 -0.52 13.30 26.66
N ALA A 593 0.29 12.35 26.19
CA ALA A 593 -0.21 11.14 25.56
C ALA A 593 -0.82 10.13 26.55
N THR A 594 -0.59 10.33 27.85
CA THR A 594 -0.94 9.35 28.88
C THR A 594 -2.19 9.70 29.68
N GLU A 595 -2.69 10.94 29.58
CA GLU A 595 -3.76 11.43 30.46
C GLU A 595 -5.11 10.73 30.27
N LYS A 596 -5.44 10.21 29.08
CA LYS A 596 -6.74 9.58 28.89
C LYS A 596 -6.75 8.55 27.77
N VAL A 597 -7.00 7.30 28.14
CA VAL A 597 -7.39 6.26 27.17
C VAL A 597 -8.89 6.36 26.94
N ILE A 598 -9.31 6.47 25.67
CA ILE A 598 -10.69 6.56 25.25
C ILE A 598 -10.98 5.40 24.31
N SER A 599 -12.12 4.75 24.44
CA SER A 599 -12.53 3.71 23.51
C SER A 599 -12.93 4.30 22.14
N VAL A 600 -12.77 3.51 21.07
CA VAL A 600 -13.22 3.91 19.72
C VAL A 600 -14.73 4.23 19.72
N GLN A 601 -15.53 3.49 20.48
CA GLN A 601 -16.96 3.70 20.62
C GLN A 601 -17.31 5.04 21.27
N GLU A 602 -16.58 5.43 22.33
CA GLU A 602 -16.76 6.74 22.97
C GLU A 602 -16.37 7.89 22.03
N MET A 603 -15.42 7.65 21.13
CA MET A 603 -15.04 8.65 20.13
C MET A 603 -16.13 8.77 19.05
N HIS A 604 -16.60 7.65 18.51
CA HIS A 604 -17.67 7.66 17.52
C HIS A 604 -18.96 8.31 18.05
N ALA A 605 -19.26 8.18 19.34
CA ALA A 605 -20.40 8.85 19.98
C ALA A 605 -20.31 10.41 19.92
N GLN A 606 -19.14 10.98 19.63
CA GLN A 606 -18.95 12.42 19.45
C GLN A 606 -19.23 12.89 18.01
N ILE A 607 -19.35 11.99 17.06
CA ILE A 607 -19.69 12.28 15.67
C ILE A 607 -21.21 12.50 15.61
N LYS A 608 -21.62 13.69 15.13
CA LYS A 608 -23.02 14.08 15.04
C LYS A 608 -23.59 13.86 13.63
#